data_7cef56d0a78c6e2a4d10bcbb20a76aa1
#
_entry.id   7cef56d0a78c6e2a4d10bcbb20a76aa1
#
_cell.length_a   1.000
_cell.length_b   1.000
_cell.length_c   1.000
_cell.angle_alpha   90.00
_cell.angle_beta   90.00
_cell.angle_gamma   90.00
#
_symmetry.space_group_name_H-M   'P 1'
#
loop_
_entity.id
_entity.type
_entity.pdbx_description
1 polymer ?
#
loop_
_entity_poly.entity_id
_entity_poly.type
_entity_poly.pdbx_seq_one_letter_code
_entity_poly.pdbx_strand_id
1 'polypeptide(L)'
;MSSLMIEIKELTRSFNTHKVLDSLNLTIEKGTTCVIIGRSGCGKSVLLKHIVRVLMPEKGKIYIDGTDLDLLNEKELDNLRLRIGLVFQGGALFDSLTVGENVGFGLIEHTKISQKELLERIEEALCMVGLCGIVNLTPAELSGGMKKRVALARAICIKPDLILYDEPTTGVDPITADSINELIRS
;
A
#
# COMPACT_ATOMS: atom_id res chain seq x y z
N MET A 1 -22.70 3.77 -11.22
CA MET A 1 -21.44 3.89 -10.46
C MET A 1 -20.31 3.44 -11.36
N SER A 2 -19.16 4.09 -11.35
CA SER A 2 -18.01 3.69 -12.18
C SER A 2 -17.58 2.27 -11.79
N SER A 3 -17.31 1.40 -12.78
CA SER A 3 -16.68 0.09 -12.56
C SER A 3 -15.16 0.23 -12.32
N LEU A 4 -14.60 1.42 -12.57
CA LEU A 4 -13.19 1.69 -12.44
C LEU A 4 -12.82 2.04 -11.01
N MET A 5 -11.76 1.39 -10.49
CA MET A 5 -11.12 1.72 -9.22
C MET A 5 -10.10 2.83 -9.41
N ILE A 6 -9.27 2.73 -10.44
CA ILE A 6 -8.27 3.75 -10.79
C ILE A 6 -8.44 4.13 -12.26
N GLU A 7 -8.44 5.42 -12.56
CA GLU A 7 -8.33 5.95 -13.91
C GLU A 7 -7.24 7.04 -13.93
N ILE A 8 -6.26 6.87 -14.79
CA ILE A 8 -5.15 7.80 -14.99
C ILE A 8 -5.20 8.28 -16.43
N LYS A 9 -5.15 9.61 -16.62
CA LYS A 9 -5.21 10.27 -17.94
C LYS A 9 -3.98 11.15 -18.14
N GLU A 10 -3.17 10.82 -19.14
CA GLU A 10 -2.02 11.58 -19.63
C GLU A 10 -1.03 11.99 -18.53
N LEU A 11 -0.83 11.11 -17.54
CA LEU A 11 0.05 11.38 -16.41
C LEU A 11 1.49 11.56 -16.86
N THR A 12 2.05 12.75 -16.59
CA THR A 12 3.41 13.08 -16.94
C THR A 12 4.16 13.53 -15.69
N ARG A 13 5.37 13.01 -15.52
CA ARG A 13 6.30 13.41 -14.46
C ARG A 13 7.74 13.29 -14.92
N SER A 14 8.52 14.35 -14.70
CA SER A 14 9.96 14.40 -14.94
C SER A 14 10.71 14.68 -13.65
N PHE A 15 11.95 14.24 -13.58
CA PHE A 15 12.92 14.64 -12.55
C PHE A 15 14.15 15.21 -13.27
N ASN A 16 14.41 16.48 -13.05
CA ASN A 16 15.36 17.26 -13.82
C ASN A 16 15.05 17.15 -15.34
N THR A 17 16.00 16.63 -16.13
CA THR A 17 15.85 16.42 -17.58
C THR A 17 15.29 15.05 -17.97
N HIS A 18 15.10 14.15 -17.01
CA HIS A 18 14.65 12.78 -17.27
C HIS A 18 13.14 12.65 -17.07
N LYS A 19 12.43 12.36 -18.17
CA LYS A 19 11.00 12.07 -18.13
C LYS A 19 10.79 10.62 -17.67
N VAL A 20 10.14 10.43 -16.50
CA VAL A 20 9.91 9.13 -15.86
C VAL A 20 8.53 8.58 -16.20
N LEU A 21 7.53 9.43 -16.21
CA LEU A 21 6.18 9.10 -16.71
C LEU A 21 5.88 10.04 -17.88
N ASP A 22 5.47 9.49 -19.03
CA ASP A 22 5.21 10.24 -20.25
C ASP A 22 3.83 9.94 -20.78
N SER A 23 2.89 10.84 -20.53
CA SER A 23 1.49 10.76 -20.99
C SER A 23 0.85 9.39 -20.71
N LEU A 24 1.14 8.83 -19.53
CA LEU A 24 0.66 7.52 -19.11
C LEU A 24 -0.86 7.53 -18.97
N ASN A 25 -1.50 6.57 -19.63
CA ASN A 25 -2.92 6.28 -19.46
C ASN A 25 -3.06 4.87 -18.87
N LEU A 26 -3.89 4.72 -17.84
CA LEU A 26 -4.12 3.44 -17.16
C LEU A 26 -5.53 3.41 -16.59
N THR A 27 -6.21 2.28 -16.74
CA THR A 27 -7.49 2.01 -16.09
C THR A 27 -7.42 0.68 -15.36
N ILE A 28 -7.92 0.64 -14.12
CA ILE A 28 -7.99 -0.57 -13.29
C ILE A 28 -9.43 -0.71 -12.79
N GLU A 29 -10.04 -1.85 -13.06
CA GLU A 29 -11.40 -2.13 -12.62
C GLU A 29 -11.45 -2.55 -11.15
N LYS A 30 -12.59 -2.34 -10.49
CA LYS A 30 -12.81 -2.82 -9.13
C LYS A 30 -12.78 -4.35 -9.06
N GLY A 31 -12.21 -4.88 -7.99
CA GLY A 31 -12.13 -6.33 -7.76
C GLY A 31 -11.14 -7.04 -8.68
N THR A 32 -10.23 -6.32 -9.35
CA THR A 32 -9.19 -6.92 -10.20
C THR A 32 -7.81 -6.74 -9.60
N THR A 33 -6.90 -7.64 -9.93
CA THR A 33 -5.47 -7.49 -9.64
C THR A 33 -4.75 -7.04 -10.92
N CYS A 34 -4.07 -5.89 -10.85
CA CYS A 34 -3.26 -5.36 -11.94
C CYS A 34 -1.78 -5.46 -11.61
N VAL A 35 -0.99 -6.04 -12.50
CA VAL A 35 0.46 -6.18 -12.34
C VAL A 35 1.18 -5.26 -13.32
N ILE A 36 2.04 -4.38 -12.77
CA ILE A 36 2.86 -3.46 -13.55
C ILE A 36 4.28 -4.02 -13.65
N ILE A 37 4.70 -4.38 -14.85
CA ILE A 37 6.02 -4.97 -15.12
C ILE A 37 6.91 -3.92 -15.79
N GLY A 38 8.17 -3.85 -15.37
CA GLY A 38 9.15 -2.96 -15.95
C GLY A 38 10.50 -3.08 -15.26
N ARG A 39 11.55 -2.57 -15.94
CA ARG A 39 12.92 -2.56 -15.38
C ARG A 39 12.99 -1.74 -14.10
N SER A 40 14.03 -2.00 -13.28
CA SER A 40 14.30 -1.13 -12.13
C SER A 40 14.50 0.32 -12.60
N GLY A 41 13.94 1.27 -11.86
CA GLY A 41 14.03 2.71 -12.18
C GLY A 41 13.09 3.20 -13.30
N CYS A 42 12.24 2.36 -13.91
CA CYS A 42 11.33 2.80 -14.97
C CYS A 42 10.09 3.59 -14.50
N GLY A 43 9.98 3.88 -13.20
CA GLY A 43 8.90 4.73 -12.67
C GLY A 43 7.77 4.02 -11.94
N LYS A 44 7.82 2.70 -11.68
CA LYS A 44 6.77 1.95 -10.97
C LYS A 44 6.43 2.57 -9.61
N SER A 45 7.42 2.77 -8.75
CA SER A 45 7.23 3.40 -7.43
C SER A 45 6.82 4.87 -7.54
N VAL A 46 7.25 5.56 -8.60
CA VAL A 46 6.82 6.95 -8.89
C VAL A 46 5.33 6.97 -9.19
N LEU A 47 4.83 6.04 -10.00
CA LEU A 47 3.41 5.92 -10.28
C LEU A 47 2.59 5.67 -9.01
N LEU A 48 3.00 4.72 -8.16
CA LEU A 48 2.32 4.45 -6.88
C LEU A 48 2.25 5.69 -5.99
N LYS A 49 3.35 6.47 -5.91
CA LYS A 49 3.40 7.72 -5.15
C LYS A 49 2.45 8.81 -5.68
N HIS A 50 2.17 8.81 -6.98
CA HIS A 50 1.16 9.70 -7.57
C HIS A 50 -0.27 9.25 -7.21
N ILE A 51 -0.55 7.94 -7.22
CA ILE A 51 -1.86 7.39 -6.87
C ILE A 51 -2.25 7.75 -5.42
N VAL A 52 -1.29 7.66 -4.46
CA VAL A 52 -1.53 8.08 -3.06
C VAL A 52 -1.32 9.58 -2.81
N ARG A 53 -1.06 10.35 -3.86
CA ARG A 53 -0.86 11.81 -3.81
C ARG A 53 0.30 12.26 -2.90
N VAL A 54 1.35 11.46 -2.76
CA VAL A 54 2.65 11.85 -2.17
C VAL A 54 3.45 12.68 -3.18
N LEU A 55 3.27 12.39 -4.48
CA LEU A 55 3.81 13.19 -5.58
C LEU A 55 2.66 13.80 -6.39
N MET A 56 2.83 15.07 -6.77
CA MET A 56 1.92 15.77 -7.66
C MET A 56 2.34 15.57 -9.11
N PRO A 57 1.42 15.30 -10.05
CA PRO A 57 1.74 15.24 -11.46
C PRO A 57 2.12 16.63 -12.02
N GLU A 58 2.97 16.66 -13.04
CA GLU A 58 3.20 17.88 -13.82
C GLU A 58 2.06 18.12 -14.81
N LYS A 59 1.54 17.02 -15.37
CA LYS A 59 0.36 17.02 -16.27
C LYS A 59 -0.43 15.74 -16.06
N GLY A 60 -1.68 15.79 -16.49
CA GLY A 60 -2.59 14.67 -16.43
C GLY A 60 -3.39 14.65 -15.13
N LYS A 61 -4.28 13.67 -15.01
CA LYS A 61 -5.21 13.54 -13.89
C LYS A 61 -5.30 12.11 -13.40
N ILE A 62 -5.61 11.96 -12.11
CA ILE A 62 -5.83 10.67 -11.45
C ILE A 62 -7.20 10.69 -10.78
N TYR A 63 -7.98 9.66 -11.06
CA TYR A 63 -9.27 9.43 -10.43
C TYR A 63 -9.21 8.12 -9.65
N ILE A 64 -9.73 8.13 -8.43
CA ILE A 64 -9.93 6.94 -7.61
C ILE A 64 -11.42 6.84 -7.28
N ASP A 65 -12.02 5.72 -7.63
CA ASP A 65 -13.47 5.49 -7.49
C ASP A 65 -14.32 6.64 -8.07
N GLY A 66 -13.89 7.16 -9.24
CA GLY A 66 -14.50 8.28 -9.94
C GLY A 66 -14.23 9.67 -9.35
N THR A 67 -13.49 9.77 -8.24
CA THR A 67 -13.13 11.03 -7.59
C THR A 67 -11.84 11.59 -8.18
N ASP A 68 -11.87 12.80 -8.73
CA ASP A 68 -10.68 13.52 -9.21
C ASP A 68 -9.82 13.96 -8.02
N LEU A 69 -8.58 13.49 -7.95
CA LEU A 69 -7.67 13.79 -6.84
C LEU A 69 -7.26 15.27 -6.77
N ASP A 70 -7.36 16.00 -7.87
CA ASP A 70 -7.02 17.42 -7.92
C ASP A 70 -8.06 18.31 -7.21
N LEU A 71 -9.27 17.78 -7.02
CA LEU A 71 -10.37 18.49 -6.38
C LEU A 71 -10.43 18.27 -4.85
N LEU A 72 -9.64 17.35 -4.32
CA LEU A 72 -9.65 17.01 -2.89
C LEU A 72 -8.83 18.01 -2.08
N ASN A 73 -9.38 18.46 -0.95
CA ASN A 73 -8.61 19.13 0.08
C ASN A 73 -7.82 18.09 0.92
N GLU A 74 -6.88 18.57 1.78
CA GLU A 74 -6.00 17.68 2.58
C GLU A 74 -6.79 16.69 3.44
N LYS A 75 -7.89 17.12 4.07
CA LYS A 75 -8.71 16.25 4.91
C LYS A 75 -9.42 15.16 4.11
N GLU A 76 -9.91 15.49 2.92
CA GLU A 76 -10.53 14.53 2.01
C GLU A 76 -9.50 13.56 1.46
N LEU A 77 -8.30 14.04 1.19
CA LEU A 77 -7.17 13.23 0.74
C LEU A 77 -6.71 12.26 1.83
N ASP A 78 -6.65 12.68 3.08
CA ASP A 78 -6.34 11.79 4.21
C ASP A 78 -7.42 10.71 4.38
N ASN A 79 -8.70 11.06 4.27
CA ASN A 79 -9.78 10.08 4.28
C ASN A 79 -9.67 9.08 3.11
N LEU A 80 -9.25 9.54 1.93
CA LEU A 80 -9.01 8.65 0.79
C LEU A 80 -7.83 7.71 1.06
N ARG A 81 -6.73 8.21 1.63
CA ARG A 81 -5.54 7.41 1.99
C ARG A 81 -5.85 6.30 2.97
N LEU A 82 -6.81 6.49 3.89
CA LEU A 82 -7.28 5.43 4.80
C LEU A 82 -7.98 4.27 4.08
N ARG A 83 -8.47 4.50 2.86
CA ARG A 83 -9.06 3.46 2.01
C ARG A 83 -8.02 2.76 1.12
N ILE A 84 -6.74 3.15 1.24
CA ILE A 84 -5.65 2.62 0.41
C ILE A 84 -4.58 2.00 1.33
N GLY A 85 -4.37 0.70 1.21
CA GLY A 85 -3.22 0.03 1.82
C GLY A 85 -1.99 0.21 0.92
N LEU A 86 -0.85 0.61 1.48
CA LEU A 86 0.40 0.73 0.73
C LEU A 86 1.48 -0.13 1.38
N VAL A 87 2.02 -1.08 0.60
CA VAL A 87 3.13 -1.95 0.98
C VAL A 87 4.39 -1.49 0.25
N PHE A 88 5.35 -0.92 0.98
CA PHE A 88 6.63 -0.48 0.42
C PHE A 88 7.60 -1.64 0.24
N GLN A 89 8.53 -1.51 -0.70
CA GLN A 89 9.57 -2.49 -1.04
C GLN A 89 10.33 -3.02 0.18
N GLY A 90 10.71 -2.15 1.13
CA GLY A 90 11.42 -2.50 2.37
C GLY A 90 10.51 -2.85 3.55
N GLY A 91 9.19 -2.90 3.39
CA GLY A 91 8.21 -3.03 4.48
C GLY A 91 8.01 -1.73 5.26
N ALA A 92 9.01 -0.87 5.38
CA ALA A 92 8.97 0.44 6.08
C ALA A 92 8.29 0.35 7.47
N LEU A 93 8.70 -0.63 8.28
CA LEU A 93 8.25 -0.74 9.67
C LEU A 93 8.95 0.31 10.52
N PHE A 94 8.24 0.81 11.52
CA PHE A 94 8.82 1.69 12.55
C PHE A 94 9.60 0.82 13.54
N ASP A 95 10.92 0.98 13.59
CA ASP A 95 11.81 0.17 14.42
C ASP A 95 11.58 0.39 15.94
N SER A 96 11.04 1.55 16.30
CA SER A 96 10.72 1.92 17.69
C SER A 96 9.39 1.35 18.21
N LEU A 97 8.57 0.77 17.33
CA LEU A 97 7.26 0.22 17.64
C LEU A 97 7.29 -1.30 17.61
N THR A 98 6.43 -1.93 18.42
CA THR A 98 6.16 -3.36 18.34
C THR A 98 5.47 -3.73 17.02
N VAL A 99 5.39 -5.04 16.74
CA VAL A 99 4.63 -5.56 15.59
C VAL A 99 3.17 -5.14 15.65
N GLY A 100 2.55 -5.23 16.82
CA GLY A 100 1.16 -4.83 17.01
C GLY A 100 0.93 -3.34 16.76
N GLU A 101 1.81 -2.49 17.30
CA GLU A 101 1.75 -1.04 17.05
C GLU A 101 2.00 -0.69 15.59
N ASN A 102 2.92 -1.38 14.91
CA ASN A 102 3.11 -1.21 13.46
C ASN A 102 1.86 -1.59 12.66
N VAL A 103 1.24 -2.74 12.97
CA VAL A 103 0.04 -3.21 12.26
C VAL A 103 -1.16 -2.33 12.55
N GLY A 104 -1.36 -1.93 13.82
CA GLY A 104 -2.47 -1.09 14.25
C GLY A 104 -2.30 0.39 13.97
N PHE A 105 -1.13 0.85 13.49
CA PHE A 105 -0.76 2.26 13.40
C PHE A 105 -1.85 3.12 12.74
N GLY A 106 -2.34 2.73 11.58
CA GLY A 106 -3.37 3.47 10.87
C GLY A 106 -4.69 3.57 11.63
N LEU A 107 -5.07 2.53 12.37
CA LEU A 107 -6.28 2.54 13.21
C LEU A 107 -6.09 3.43 14.44
N ILE A 108 -4.92 3.40 15.08
CA ILE A 108 -4.59 4.19 16.26
C ILE A 108 -4.65 5.68 15.95
N GLU A 109 -4.01 6.09 14.84
CA GLU A 109 -3.88 7.51 14.49
C GLU A 109 -5.16 8.12 13.95
N HIS A 110 -6.00 7.35 13.26
CA HIS A 110 -7.09 7.90 12.46
C HIS A 110 -8.49 7.47 12.90
N THR A 111 -8.62 6.59 13.90
CA THR A 111 -9.92 6.11 14.36
C THR A 111 -10.08 6.22 15.88
N LYS A 112 -11.34 6.15 16.33
CA LYS A 112 -11.67 6.07 17.78
C LYS A 112 -12.04 4.64 18.16
N ILE A 113 -11.34 3.65 17.59
CA ILE A 113 -11.57 2.23 17.87
C ILE A 113 -11.27 1.91 19.33
N SER A 114 -12.04 1.01 19.94
CA SER A 114 -11.75 0.55 21.30
C SER A 114 -10.46 -0.29 21.32
N GLN A 115 -9.74 -0.28 22.45
CA GLN A 115 -8.53 -1.07 22.60
C GLN A 115 -8.76 -2.57 22.37
N LYS A 116 -9.89 -3.09 22.79
CA LYS A 116 -10.26 -4.49 22.57
C LYS A 116 -10.40 -4.80 21.07
N GLU A 117 -11.19 -4.01 20.37
CA GLU A 117 -11.40 -4.18 18.92
C GLU A 117 -10.11 -3.97 18.12
N LEU A 118 -9.26 -3.01 18.54
CA LEU A 118 -7.95 -2.78 17.95
C LEU A 118 -7.08 -4.04 18.01
N LEU A 119 -6.96 -4.66 19.19
CA LEU A 119 -6.18 -5.88 19.38
C LEU A 119 -6.74 -7.05 18.57
N GLU A 120 -8.06 -7.21 18.51
CA GLU A 120 -8.71 -8.24 17.71
C GLU A 120 -8.39 -8.07 16.21
N ARG A 121 -8.45 -6.84 15.68
CA ARG A 121 -8.09 -6.55 14.28
C ARG A 121 -6.62 -6.75 13.97
N ILE A 122 -5.73 -6.39 14.90
CA ILE A 122 -4.29 -6.61 14.75
C ILE A 122 -3.99 -8.11 14.66
N GLU A 123 -4.53 -8.91 15.58
CA GLU A 123 -4.34 -10.35 15.58
C GLU A 123 -4.96 -11.01 14.35
N GLU A 124 -6.17 -10.60 13.94
CA GLU A 124 -6.80 -11.07 12.70
C GLU A 124 -5.86 -10.83 11.50
N ALA A 125 -5.35 -9.59 11.34
CA ALA A 125 -4.46 -9.24 10.24
C ALA A 125 -3.13 -10.01 10.26
N LEU A 126 -2.54 -10.21 11.44
CA LEU A 126 -1.32 -11.01 11.61
C LEU A 126 -1.57 -12.49 11.29
N CYS A 127 -2.68 -13.05 11.72
CA CYS A 127 -3.04 -14.42 11.41
C CYS A 127 -3.28 -14.63 9.91
N MET A 128 -3.90 -13.67 9.22
CA MET A 128 -4.09 -13.75 7.76
C MET A 128 -2.77 -13.87 7.00
N VAL A 129 -1.69 -13.30 7.52
CA VAL A 129 -0.34 -13.41 6.91
C VAL A 129 0.51 -14.53 7.52
N GLY A 130 -0.08 -15.42 8.34
CA GLY A 130 0.59 -16.56 8.96
C GLY A 130 1.56 -16.19 10.10
N LEU A 131 1.26 -15.10 10.83
CA LEU A 131 2.09 -14.56 11.91
C LEU A 131 1.28 -14.33 13.20
N CYS A 132 0.43 -15.30 13.60
CA CYS A 132 -0.34 -15.20 14.85
C CYS A 132 0.58 -15.14 16.09
N GLY A 133 0.17 -14.38 17.10
CA GLY A 133 0.79 -14.40 18.44
C GLY A 133 2.10 -13.63 18.57
N ILE A 134 2.50 -12.84 17.56
CA ILE A 134 3.77 -12.07 17.60
C ILE A 134 3.60 -10.57 17.88
N VAL A 135 2.45 -10.15 18.37
CA VAL A 135 2.08 -8.73 18.59
C VAL A 135 3.14 -7.95 19.37
N ASN A 136 3.77 -8.59 20.38
CA ASN A 136 4.73 -7.96 21.27
C ASN A 136 6.17 -7.95 20.76
N LEU A 137 6.48 -8.63 19.65
CA LEU A 137 7.83 -8.61 19.09
C LEU A 137 8.15 -7.25 18.49
N THR A 138 9.44 -6.96 18.38
CA THR A 138 9.97 -5.78 17.71
C THR A 138 10.42 -6.14 16.29
N PRO A 139 10.52 -5.19 15.34
CA PRO A 139 11.04 -5.45 14.01
C PRO A 139 12.45 -6.06 14.00
N ALA A 140 13.27 -5.78 15.00
CA ALA A 140 14.62 -6.33 15.12
C ALA A 140 14.64 -7.86 15.32
N GLU A 141 13.58 -8.42 15.90
CA GLU A 141 13.42 -9.85 16.17
C GLU A 141 12.85 -10.63 14.96
N LEU A 142 12.50 -9.92 13.87
CA LEU A 142 11.87 -10.53 12.70
C LEU A 142 12.87 -10.84 11.58
N SER A 143 12.68 -11.96 10.89
CA SER A 143 13.34 -12.21 9.62
C SER A 143 12.87 -11.25 8.52
N GLY A 144 13.62 -11.13 7.41
CA GLY A 144 13.24 -10.30 6.27
C GLY A 144 11.86 -10.65 5.70
N GLY A 145 11.54 -11.94 5.59
CA GLY A 145 10.22 -12.42 5.15
C GLY A 145 9.10 -12.07 6.14
N MET A 146 9.36 -12.19 7.45
CA MET A 146 8.39 -11.79 8.48
C MET A 146 8.12 -10.28 8.43
N LYS A 147 9.15 -9.45 8.26
CA LYS A 147 8.99 -7.98 8.12
C LYS A 147 8.04 -7.63 6.97
N LYS A 148 8.16 -8.31 5.83
CA LYS A 148 7.27 -8.09 4.68
C LYS A 148 5.84 -8.53 4.96
N ARG A 149 5.64 -9.66 5.62
CA ARG A 149 4.31 -10.10 6.03
C ARG A 149 3.68 -9.18 7.06
N VAL A 150 4.45 -8.64 8.01
CA VAL A 150 3.97 -7.60 8.95
C VAL A 150 3.58 -6.31 8.21
N ALA A 151 4.36 -5.90 7.20
CA ALA A 151 3.99 -4.75 6.36
C ALA A 151 2.68 -4.99 5.57
N LEU A 152 2.46 -6.22 5.12
CA LEU A 152 1.19 -6.62 4.51
C LEU A 152 0.05 -6.61 5.54
N ALA A 153 0.25 -7.20 6.74
CA ALA A 153 -0.72 -7.15 7.83
C ALA A 153 -1.12 -5.69 8.17
N ARG A 154 -0.14 -4.77 8.24
CA ARG A 154 -0.40 -3.34 8.44
C ARG A 154 -1.30 -2.75 7.35
N ALA A 155 -1.06 -3.10 6.09
CA ALA A 155 -1.85 -2.60 4.98
C ALA A 155 -3.29 -3.12 4.97
N ILE A 156 -3.54 -4.37 5.36
CA ILE A 156 -4.88 -4.98 5.38
C ILE A 156 -5.66 -4.69 6.67
N CYS A 157 -4.99 -4.36 7.78
CA CYS A 157 -5.61 -4.14 9.10
C CYS A 157 -6.69 -3.05 9.08
N ILE A 158 -6.52 -2.02 8.26
CA ILE A 158 -7.51 -0.95 8.07
C ILE A 158 -8.68 -1.34 7.17
N LYS A 159 -8.69 -2.56 6.59
CA LYS A 159 -9.68 -3.06 5.61
C LYS A 159 -9.83 -2.11 4.42
N PRO A 160 -8.77 -1.87 3.64
CA PRO A 160 -8.77 -0.92 2.54
C PRO A 160 -9.58 -1.41 1.34
N ASP A 161 -10.05 -0.47 0.50
CA ASP A 161 -10.71 -0.79 -0.77
C ASP A 161 -9.71 -1.08 -1.91
N LEU A 162 -8.48 -0.61 -1.75
CA LEU A 162 -7.37 -0.74 -2.71
C LEU A 162 -6.07 -1.04 -1.98
N ILE A 163 -5.30 -2.01 -2.46
CA ILE A 163 -3.94 -2.24 -1.96
C ILE A 163 -2.94 -2.03 -3.09
N LEU A 164 -1.91 -1.24 -2.80
CA LEU A 164 -0.79 -0.96 -3.69
C LEU A 164 0.47 -1.65 -3.16
N TYR A 165 1.13 -2.42 -4.02
CA TYR A 165 2.35 -3.13 -3.69
C TYR A 165 3.53 -2.59 -4.49
N ASP A 166 4.58 -2.13 -3.79
CA ASP A 166 5.83 -1.71 -4.42
C ASP A 166 6.89 -2.81 -4.22
N GLU A 167 7.06 -3.66 -5.22
CA GLU A 167 8.02 -4.77 -5.24
C GLU A 167 7.98 -5.67 -3.97
N PRO A 168 6.83 -6.26 -3.63
CA PRO A 168 6.62 -6.93 -2.33
C PRO A 168 7.53 -8.15 -2.12
N THR A 169 8.03 -8.76 -3.19
CA THR A 169 8.87 -9.99 -3.14
C THR A 169 10.35 -9.73 -3.35
N THR A 170 10.78 -8.49 -3.58
CA THR A 170 12.20 -8.18 -3.79
C THR A 170 13.04 -8.47 -2.56
N GLY A 171 14.13 -9.25 -2.72
CA GLY A 171 15.07 -9.55 -1.64
C GLY A 171 14.62 -10.61 -0.65
N VAL A 172 13.61 -11.43 -0.97
CA VAL A 172 13.29 -12.65 -0.25
C VAL A 172 13.60 -13.89 -1.10
N ASP A 173 13.74 -15.04 -0.44
CA ASP A 173 13.92 -16.31 -1.12
C ASP A 173 12.66 -16.71 -1.92
N PRO A 174 12.78 -17.61 -2.92
CA PRO A 174 11.67 -17.98 -3.80
C PRO A 174 10.44 -18.54 -3.07
N ILE A 175 10.64 -19.34 -2.01
CA ILE A 175 9.53 -19.96 -1.26
C ILE A 175 8.74 -18.88 -0.53
N THR A 176 9.43 -17.93 0.11
CA THR A 176 8.81 -16.78 0.76
C THR A 176 8.10 -15.88 -0.26
N ALA A 177 8.70 -15.68 -1.45
CA ALA A 177 8.08 -14.91 -2.52
C ALA A 177 6.77 -15.52 -2.99
N ASP A 178 6.72 -16.82 -3.21
CA ASP A 178 5.51 -17.54 -3.61
C ASP A 178 4.42 -17.44 -2.53
N SER A 179 4.77 -17.60 -1.27
CA SER A 179 3.84 -17.44 -0.15
C SER A 179 3.26 -16.02 -0.05
N ILE A 180 4.07 -14.98 -0.30
CA ILE A 180 3.59 -13.59 -0.35
C ILE A 180 2.66 -13.38 -1.56
N ASN A 181 2.99 -13.95 -2.73
CA ASN A 181 2.15 -13.88 -3.93
C ASN A 181 0.79 -14.57 -3.74
N GLU A 182 0.75 -15.70 -3.03
CA GLU A 182 -0.52 -16.36 -2.67
C GLU A 182 -1.37 -15.47 -1.75
N LEU A 183 -0.77 -14.84 -0.74
CA LEU A 183 -1.46 -13.90 0.14
C LEU A 183 -2.03 -12.68 -0.61
N ILE A 184 -1.32 -12.19 -1.64
CA ILE A 184 -1.80 -11.06 -2.47
C ILE A 184 -3.01 -11.46 -3.33
N ARG A 185 -3.13 -12.74 -3.70
CA ARG A 185 -4.22 -13.24 -4.56
C ARG A 185 -5.46 -13.71 -3.78
N SER A 186 -5.33 -13.98 -2.48
CA SER A 186 -6.43 -14.42 -1.61
C SER A 186 -7.34 -13.27 -1.20
#